data_146f133bd43e97a8fe1d5011899b8fdd
#
_entry.id   146f133bd43e97a8fe1d5011899b8fdd
#
_cell.length_a   1.000
_cell.length_b   1.000
_cell.length_c   1.000
_cell.angle_alpha   90.00
_cell.angle_beta   90.00
_cell.angle_gamma   90.00
#
_symmetry.space_group_name_H-M   'P 1'
#
loop_
_entity.id
_entity.type
_entity.pdbx_description
1 polymer ?
#
loop_
_entity_poly.entity_id
_entity_poly.type
_entity_poly.pdbx_seq_one_letter_code
_entity_poly.pdbx_strand_id
1 'polypeptide(L)'
;MTEISPPAAAPVPVPPQGRPQRPPMQRWPLSVVETSELTPRMRRAVFTGETLGGFSHRPAQDVVLLLDPPGGGEPLRRHYTVRSFDKDAGRLTIDFVLHGHDSPAESWVKAARPGDRLEVGGPRGRTVLNAEADWHLFTGDETCVPGVLAMLEQLPPGARAFAFLEVEDEAETQPLDSRGDVALEWIYRHGPAKPSSAALIQRFADFKLPQGRGQAYVIGETSTVRAQRHGLLARGMGKDRIVAEGYWRPDRQGGHDHIWDEGEGPPAMPLRPAG
;
A
#
# COMPACT_ATOMS: atom_id res chain seq x y z
N MET A 1 1.61 63.90 42.95
CA MET A 1 2.41 63.43 41.76
C MET A 1 2.27 61.92 41.78
N THR A 2 1.45 61.43 40.87
CA THR A 2 1.14 59.96 40.77
C THR A 2 2.01 59.41 39.66
N GLU A 3 2.97 58.58 40.01
CA GLU A 3 3.84 57.88 39.05
C GLU A 3 3.00 56.81 38.29
N ILE A 4 2.94 56.95 36.97
CA ILE A 4 2.34 55.96 36.06
C ILE A 4 3.45 55.01 35.60
N SER A 5 3.42 53.78 36.07
CA SER A 5 4.29 52.69 35.61
C SER A 5 4.01 52.38 34.12
N PRO A 6 5.04 52.15 33.31
CA PRO A 6 4.84 51.76 31.90
C PRO A 6 4.21 50.35 31.78
N PRO A 7 3.41 50.09 30.73
CA PRO A 7 2.78 48.79 30.55
C PRO A 7 3.83 47.72 30.21
N ALA A 8 3.63 46.53 30.77
CA ALA A 8 4.46 45.36 30.52
C ALA A 8 4.49 44.98 29.02
N ALA A 9 5.71 44.75 28.50
CA ALA A 9 5.91 44.33 27.12
C ALA A 9 5.21 42.98 26.85
N ALA A 10 4.47 42.90 25.74
CA ALA A 10 3.82 41.67 25.29
C ALA A 10 4.87 40.58 25.03
N PRO A 11 4.58 39.30 25.37
CA PRO A 11 5.51 38.20 25.14
C PRO A 11 5.78 38.01 23.62
N VAL A 12 7.06 37.94 23.27
CA VAL A 12 7.51 37.65 21.92
C VAL A 12 7.07 36.24 21.54
N PRO A 13 6.38 36.01 20.40
CA PRO A 13 5.97 34.68 20.01
C PRO A 13 7.20 33.81 19.75
N VAL A 14 7.29 32.69 20.47
CA VAL A 14 8.29 31.65 20.25
C VAL A 14 8.00 31.00 18.90
N PRO A 15 8.96 30.94 17.95
CA PRO A 15 8.74 30.30 16.67
C PRO A 15 8.41 28.82 16.89
N PRO A 16 7.49 28.22 16.10
CA PRO A 16 7.12 26.83 16.25
C PRO A 16 8.36 25.96 16.10
N GLN A 17 8.60 25.10 17.11
CA GLN A 17 9.69 24.13 17.07
C GLN A 17 9.53 23.27 15.81
N GLY A 18 10.57 23.23 14.96
CA GLY A 18 10.56 22.49 13.71
C GLY A 18 10.15 21.04 13.96
N ARG A 19 9.26 20.49 13.11
CA ARG A 19 8.88 19.09 13.19
C ARG A 19 10.16 18.24 13.20
N PRO A 20 10.27 17.23 14.07
CA PRO A 20 11.43 16.34 14.10
C PRO A 20 11.67 15.79 12.71
N GLN A 21 12.87 16.02 12.18
CA GLN A 21 13.25 15.50 10.85
C GLN A 21 13.18 13.98 10.92
N ARG A 22 12.37 13.39 10.01
CA ARG A 22 12.35 11.93 9.88
C ARG A 22 13.75 11.46 9.47
N PRO A 23 14.25 10.37 10.06
CA PRO A 23 15.53 9.80 9.63
C PRO A 23 15.49 9.52 8.13
N PRO A 24 16.61 9.68 7.42
CA PRO A 24 16.67 9.39 6.00
C PRO A 24 16.21 7.96 5.74
N MET A 25 15.42 7.79 4.67
CA MET A 25 14.92 6.49 4.25
C MET A 25 16.10 5.60 3.83
N GLN A 26 16.18 4.39 4.40
CA GLN A 26 17.21 3.42 4.01
C GLN A 26 17.06 3.09 2.53
N ARG A 27 18.19 3.03 1.83
CA ARG A 27 18.27 2.73 0.41
C ARG A 27 18.91 1.36 0.19
N TRP A 28 18.43 0.67 -0.84
CA TRP A 28 18.83 -0.67 -1.21
C TRP A 28 19.15 -0.68 -2.70
N PRO A 29 20.44 -0.76 -3.07
CA PRO A 29 20.81 -1.02 -4.45
C PRO A 29 20.48 -2.46 -4.81
N LEU A 30 19.72 -2.64 -5.87
CA LEU A 30 19.23 -3.93 -6.34
C LEU A 30 19.70 -4.21 -7.76
N SER A 31 19.82 -5.49 -8.09
CA SER A 31 20.01 -5.96 -9.46
C SER A 31 18.90 -6.94 -9.82
N VAL A 32 18.38 -6.83 -11.02
CA VAL A 32 17.38 -7.77 -11.56
C VAL A 32 17.99 -9.14 -11.71
N VAL A 33 17.34 -10.16 -11.19
CA VAL A 33 17.69 -11.57 -11.40
C VAL A 33 16.91 -12.14 -12.56
N GLU A 34 15.59 -11.87 -12.56
CA GLU A 34 14.69 -12.32 -13.60
C GLU A 34 13.45 -11.43 -13.67
N THR A 35 12.78 -11.48 -14.82
CA THR A 35 11.45 -10.89 -15.01
C THR A 35 10.54 -11.90 -15.71
N SER A 36 9.25 -11.93 -15.33
CA SER A 36 8.24 -12.80 -15.94
C SER A 36 6.91 -12.07 -16.05
N GLU A 37 6.11 -12.45 -17.02
CA GLU A 37 4.71 -12.06 -17.08
C GLU A 37 3.90 -12.97 -16.17
N LEU A 38 3.13 -12.39 -15.24
CA LEU A 38 2.22 -13.14 -14.39
C LEU A 38 0.83 -13.23 -15.03
N THR A 39 0.39 -12.11 -15.56
CA THR A 39 -0.86 -11.93 -16.28
C THR A 39 -0.62 -10.92 -17.39
N PRO A 40 -1.53 -10.75 -18.35
CA PRO A 40 -1.37 -9.75 -19.40
C PRO A 40 -1.05 -8.33 -18.91
N ARG A 41 -1.54 -7.99 -17.70
CA ARG A 41 -1.35 -6.66 -17.09
C ARG A 41 -0.53 -6.66 -15.82
N MET A 42 0.15 -7.76 -15.49
CA MET A 42 1.05 -7.79 -14.33
C MET A 42 2.35 -8.49 -14.65
N ARG A 43 3.46 -7.81 -14.37
CA ARG A 43 4.80 -8.31 -14.59
C ARG A 43 5.55 -8.41 -13.27
N ARG A 44 6.20 -9.53 -13.04
CA ARG A 44 7.07 -9.76 -11.87
C ARG A 44 8.50 -9.42 -12.20
N ALA A 45 9.18 -8.79 -11.26
CA ALA A 45 10.64 -8.71 -11.25
C ALA A 45 11.18 -9.23 -9.91
N VAL A 46 12.19 -10.07 -9.99
CA VAL A 46 12.93 -10.62 -8.84
C VAL A 46 14.29 -9.96 -8.80
N PHE A 47 14.65 -9.48 -7.63
CA PHE A 47 15.88 -8.73 -7.41
C PHE A 47 16.78 -9.42 -6.41
N THR A 48 18.08 -9.13 -6.51
CA THR A 48 19.08 -9.41 -5.47
C THR A 48 19.84 -8.12 -5.14
N GLY A 49 20.57 -8.13 -4.01
CA GLY A 49 21.42 -7.02 -3.61
C GLY A 49 22.31 -7.39 -2.45
N GLU A 50 23.54 -6.91 -2.43
CA GLU A 50 24.56 -7.26 -1.40
C GLU A 50 24.09 -6.87 0.01
N THR A 51 23.29 -5.81 0.13
CA THR A 51 22.83 -5.29 1.42
C THR A 51 21.51 -5.89 1.90
N LEU A 52 20.84 -6.74 1.09
CA LEU A 52 19.53 -7.32 1.42
C LEU A 52 19.52 -8.21 2.67
N GLY A 53 20.66 -8.66 3.15
CA GLY A 53 20.77 -9.37 4.43
C GLY A 53 20.21 -8.58 5.63
N GLY A 54 20.23 -7.24 5.54
CA GLY A 54 19.62 -6.33 6.51
C GLY A 54 18.17 -5.94 6.22
N PHE A 55 17.61 -6.36 5.09
CA PHE A 55 16.23 -6.03 4.72
C PHE A 55 15.25 -6.84 5.57
N SER A 56 14.21 -6.17 6.04
CA SER A 56 13.12 -6.82 6.77
C SER A 56 11.83 -6.04 6.49
N HIS A 57 10.77 -6.74 6.17
CA HIS A 57 9.46 -6.15 5.89
C HIS A 57 8.33 -6.95 6.52
N ARG A 58 7.16 -6.37 6.55
CA ARG A 58 5.89 -7.02 6.85
C ARG A 58 5.05 -7.09 5.58
N PRO A 59 4.17 -8.09 5.41
CA PRO A 59 3.25 -8.16 4.28
C PRO A 59 2.53 -6.83 4.05
N ALA A 60 2.32 -6.47 2.79
CA ALA A 60 1.74 -5.21 2.31
C ALA A 60 2.58 -3.93 2.52
N GLN A 61 3.78 -4.00 3.09
CA GLN A 61 4.68 -2.86 3.05
C GLN A 61 5.21 -2.62 1.63
N ASP A 62 5.46 -1.35 1.32
CA ASP A 62 5.96 -0.90 0.03
C ASP A 62 7.42 -0.45 0.11
N VAL A 63 8.05 -0.42 -1.04
CA VAL A 63 9.30 0.29 -1.30
C VAL A 63 9.06 1.41 -2.31
N VAL A 64 9.90 2.42 -2.27
CA VAL A 64 9.91 3.51 -3.24
C VAL A 64 10.97 3.24 -4.28
N LEU A 65 10.58 2.95 -5.50
CA LEU A 65 11.48 2.87 -6.64
C LEU A 65 12.06 4.26 -6.93
N LEU A 66 13.35 4.33 -7.17
CA LEU A 66 14.06 5.54 -7.59
C LEU A 66 14.46 5.34 -9.05
N LEU A 67 13.64 5.87 -9.95
CA LEU A 67 13.80 5.69 -11.39
C LEU A 67 14.47 6.90 -11.99
N ASP A 68 15.56 6.71 -12.71
CA ASP A 68 16.25 7.81 -13.40
C ASP A 68 15.35 8.36 -14.52
N PRO A 69 15.06 9.66 -14.54
CA PRO A 69 14.29 10.24 -15.61
C PRO A 69 15.11 10.32 -16.91
N PRO A 70 14.46 10.18 -18.08
CA PRO A 70 15.11 10.45 -19.36
C PRO A 70 15.70 11.88 -19.37
N GLY A 71 17.00 12.00 -19.59
CA GLY A 71 17.68 13.29 -19.61
C GLY A 71 18.32 13.74 -18.29
N GLY A 72 18.27 12.88 -17.25
CA GLY A 72 18.89 13.16 -15.94
C GLY A 72 18.02 14.04 -15.03
N GLY A 73 18.45 14.23 -13.80
CA GLY A 73 17.74 15.03 -12.79
C GLY A 73 17.38 14.19 -11.55
N GLU A 74 16.47 14.73 -10.73
CA GLU A 74 16.01 14.02 -9.54
C GLU A 74 15.24 12.73 -9.90
N PRO A 75 15.50 11.60 -9.22
CA PRO A 75 14.82 10.35 -9.49
C PRO A 75 13.31 10.44 -9.32
N LEU A 76 12.59 9.87 -10.28
CA LEU A 76 11.14 9.71 -10.20
C LEU A 76 10.82 8.65 -9.17
N ARG A 77 9.92 8.98 -8.25
CA ARG A 77 9.57 8.11 -7.12
C ARG A 77 8.24 7.41 -7.38
N ARG A 78 8.24 6.07 -7.30
CA ARG A 78 7.05 5.24 -7.45
C ARG A 78 6.98 4.21 -6.34
N HIS A 79 5.79 4.05 -5.77
CA HIS A 79 5.53 3.12 -4.69
C HIS A 79 5.12 1.77 -5.24
N TYR A 80 5.76 0.71 -4.77
CA TYR A 80 5.42 -0.66 -5.12
C TYR A 80 5.46 -1.55 -3.89
N THR A 81 4.44 -2.39 -3.77
CA THR A 81 4.37 -3.35 -2.67
C THR A 81 5.49 -4.39 -2.79
N VAL A 82 6.12 -4.72 -1.68
CA VAL A 82 6.98 -5.91 -1.59
C VAL A 82 6.07 -7.14 -1.64
N ARG A 83 6.10 -7.86 -2.77
CA ARG A 83 5.31 -9.08 -2.95
C ARG A 83 5.80 -10.20 -2.05
N SER A 84 7.12 -10.39 -2.00
CA SER A 84 7.78 -11.32 -1.10
C SER A 84 9.25 -10.98 -0.93
N PHE A 85 9.84 -11.48 0.14
CA PHE A 85 11.27 -11.45 0.39
C PHE A 85 11.73 -12.79 0.97
N ASP A 86 12.49 -13.51 0.18
CA ASP A 86 13.21 -14.71 0.62
C ASP A 86 14.57 -14.27 1.16
N LYS A 87 14.71 -14.30 2.49
CA LYS A 87 15.91 -13.86 3.18
C LYS A 87 17.09 -14.81 2.94
N ASP A 88 16.82 -16.10 2.85
CA ASP A 88 17.87 -17.14 2.72
C ASP A 88 18.45 -17.11 1.31
N ALA A 89 17.60 -16.96 0.31
CA ALA A 89 18.03 -16.79 -1.08
C ALA A 89 18.48 -15.36 -1.42
N GLY A 90 18.20 -14.36 -0.56
CA GLY A 90 18.46 -12.94 -0.83
C GLY A 90 17.67 -12.42 -2.03
N ARG A 91 16.36 -12.78 -2.13
CA ARG A 91 15.50 -12.45 -3.26
C ARG A 91 14.33 -11.57 -2.83
N LEU A 92 14.28 -10.37 -3.38
CA LEU A 92 13.17 -9.42 -3.23
C LEU A 92 12.30 -9.47 -4.48
N THR A 93 11.00 -9.69 -4.33
CA THR A 93 10.04 -9.77 -5.44
C THR A 93 9.09 -8.58 -5.42
N ILE A 94 8.90 -7.97 -6.58
CA ILE A 94 7.95 -6.87 -6.81
C ILE A 94 7.12 -7.21 -8.04
N ASP A 95 5.79 -7.07 -7.92
CA ASP A 95 4.85 -7.19 -9.03
C ASP A 95 4.43 -5.80 -9.51
N PHE A 96 4.52 -5.59 -10.80
CA PHE A 96 4.28 -4.32 -11.48
C PHE A 96 2.99 -4.39 -12.28
N VAL A 97 2.01 -3.55 -11.96
CA VAL A 97 0.81 -3.39 -12.76
C VAL A 97 1.16 -2.62 -14.04
N LEU A 98 0.69 -3.12 -15.17
CA LEU A 98 0.84 -2.53 -16.50
C LEU A 98 -0.48 -1.84 -16.88
N HIS A 99 -0.51 -0.51 -16.79
CA HIS A 99 -1.72 0.27 -17.06
C HIS A 99 -1.98 0.53 -18.54
N GLY A 100 -1.06 0.09 -19.42
CA GLY A 100 -1.18 0.26 -20.87
C GLY A 100 -0.84 1.67 -21.37
N HIS A 101 -0.17 2.47 -20.54
CA HIS A 101 0.36 3.78 -20.93
C HIS A 101 1.81 3.90 -20.45
N ASP A 102 2.59 4.77 -21.09
CA ASP A 102 4.04 4.91 -20.84
C ASP A 102 4.32 5.59 -19.50
N SER A 103 4.07 4.89 -18.39
CA SER A 103 4.54 5.33 -17.10
C SER A 103 6.02 4.96 -16.89
N PRO A 104 6.79 5.75 -16.14
CA PRO A 104 8.22 5.45 -15.94
C PRO A 104 8.51 4.06 -15.39
N ALA A 105 7.69 3.57 -14.45
CA ALA A 105 7.87 2.25 -13.87
C ALA A 105 7.46 1.14 -14.83
N GLU A 106 6.38 1.32 -15.58
CA GLU A 106 5.94 0.38 -16.61
C GLU A 106 6.97 0.25 -17.73
N SER A 107 7.46 1.38 -18.24
CA SER A 107 8.50 1.39 -19.27
C SER A 107 9.78 0.72 -18.76
N TRP A 108 10.17 1.00 -17.52
CA TRP A 108 11.35 0.39 -16.90
C TRP A 108 11.20 -1.14 -16.80
N VAL A 109 10.10 -1.65 -16.21
CA VAL A 109 9.94 -3.11 -16.01
C VAL A 109 9.76 -3.88 -17.31
N LYS A 110 9.16 -3.28 -18.35
CA LYS A 110 9.06 -3.87 -19.69
C LYS A 110 10.43 -4.03 -20.36
N ALA A 111 11.33 -3.08 -20.15
CA ALA A 111 12.68 -3.11 -20.69
C ALA A 111 13.66 -3.94 -19.85
N ALA A 112 13.41 -4.13 -18.56
CA ALA A 112 14.31 -4.72 -17.59
C ALA A 112 14.83 -6.12 -18.00
N ARG A 113 16.11 -6.32 -17.80
CA ARG A 113 16.84 -7.58 -18.11
C ARG A 113 17.66 -8.01 -16.87
N PRO A 114 17.99 -9.29 -16.73
CA PRO A 114 18.94 -9.73 -15.71
C PRO A 114 20.23 -8.90 -15.72
N GLY A 115 20.62 -8.42 -14.54
CA GLY A 115 21.78 -7.54 -14.33
C GLY A 115 21.45 -6.05 -14.32
N ASP A 116 20.29 -5.62 -14.78
CA ASP A 116 19.88 -4.22 -14.69
C ASP A 116 19.74 -3.77 -13.23
N ARG A 117 20.04 -2.51 -12.98
CA ARG A 117 20.08 -1.95 -11.62
C ARG A 117 18.87 -1.09 -11.33
N LEU A 118 18.41 -1.17 -10.08
CA LEU A 118 17.37 -0.33 -9.52
C LEU A 118 17.70 -0.01 -8.06
N GLU A 119 17.57 1.24 -7.66
CA GLU A 119 17.65 1.60 -6.24
C GLU A 119 16.24 1.74 -5.67
N VAL A 120 16.01 1.18 -4.48
CA VAL A 120 14.75 1.33 -3.77
C VAL A 120 14.97 1.86 -2.37
N GLY A 121 14.02 2.64 -1.88
CA GLY A 121 14.00 3.13 -0.51
C GLY A 121 12.89 2.48 0.31
N GLY A 122 13.16 2.19 1.57
CA GLY A 122 12.16 1.57 2.45
C GLY A 122 12.71 0.44 3.30
N PRO A 123 11.88 -0.56 3.74
CA PRO A 123 10.43 -0.65 3.50
C PRO A 123 9.66 0.40 4.29
N ARG A 124 8.44 0.64 3.87
CA ARG A 124 7.54 1.61 4.48
C ARG A 124 6.08 1.13 4.38
N GLY A 125 5.15 1.96 4.81
CA GLY A 125 3.73 1.61 4.85
C GLY A 125 3.29 1.22 6.26
N ARG A 126 2.01 1.49 6.55
CA ARG A 126 1.40 1.28 7.87
C ARG A 126 0.43 0.11 7.88
N THR A 127 0.09 -0.40 6.71
CA THR A 127 -0.76 -1.58 6.57
C THR A 127 -0.08 -2.78 7.22
N VAL A 128 -0.73 -3.36 8.21
CA VAL A 128 -0.24 -4.51 8.97
C VAL A 128 -1.40 -5.44 9.22
N LEU A 129 -1.19 -6.72 8.99
CA LEU A 129 -2.18 -7.74 9.36
C LEU A 129 -2.41 -7.71 10.88
N ASN A 130 -3.67 -7.56 11.29
CA ASN A 130 -4.05 -7.55 12.70
C ASN A 130 -4.28 -8.98 13.19
N ALA A 131 -3.34 -9.53 13.94
CA ALA A 131 -3.43 -10.90 14.47
C ALA A 131 -4.57 -11.11 15.49
N GLU A 132 -5.13 -10.01 16.06
CA GLU A 132 -6.20 -10.05 17.05
C GLU A 132 -7.61 -10.03 16.42
N ALA A 133 -7.70 -9.99 15.09
CA ALA A 133 -8.97 -9.93 14.41
C ALA A 133 -9.58 -11.35 14.28
N ASP A 134 -10.90 -11.45 14.55
CA ASP A 134 -11.64 -12.69 14.36
C ASP A 134 -11.88 -13.01 12.87
N TRP A 135 -11.85 -11.97 12.04
CA TRP A 135 -11.95 -12.08 10.58
C TRP A 135 -11.33 -10.85 9.88
N HIS A 136 -10.92 -11.05 8.65
CA HIS A 136 -10.32 -10.01 7.80
C HIS A 136 -11.17 -9.77 6.56
N LEU A 137 -11.24 -8.51 6.12
CA LEU A 137 -11.87 -8.12 4.87
C LEU A 137 -10.89 -7.31 4.03
N PHE A 138 -10.61 -7.77 2.82
CA PHE A 138 -9.75 -7.09 1.86
C PHE A 138 -10.57 -6.67 0.65
N THR A 139 -10.35 -5.46 0.16
CA THR A 139 -11.02 -4.99 -1.05
C THR A 139 -10.17 -3.96 -1.78
N GLY A 140 -10.17 -4.04 -3.08
CA GLY A 140 -9.46 -3.07 -3.93
C GLY A 140 -9.33 -3.51 -5.37
N ASP A 141 -8.54 -2.76 -6.12
CA ASP A 141 -8.28 -2.98 -7.53
C ASP A 141 -6.91 -3.67 -7.77
N GLU A 142 -6.53 -3.84 -9.04
CA GLU A 142 -5.28 -4.51 -9.43
C GLU A 142 -4.04 -3.95 -8.74
N THR A 143 -4.04 -2.68 -8.34
CA THR A 143 -2.88 -2.06 -7.69
C THR A 143 -2.60 -2.61 -6.30
N CYS A 144 -3.63 -3.13 -5.62
CA CYS A 144 -3.48 -3.73 -4.30
C CYS A 144 -3.29 -5.26 -4.32
N VAL A 145 -3.52 -5.93 -5.46
CA VAL A 145 -3.44 -7.40 -5.59
C VAL A 145 -2.14 -7.97 -4.99
N PRO A 146 -0.93 -7.45 -5.32
CA PRO A 146 0.30 -7.99 -4.76
C PRO A 146 0.35 -7.96 -3.22
N GLY A 147 -0.13 -6.86 -2.63
CA GLY A 147 -0.16 -6.68 -1.18
C GLY A 147 -1.21 -7.52 -0.48
N VAL A 148 -2.40 -7.62 -1.07
CA VAL A 148 -3.49 -8.44 -0.52
C VAL A 148 -3.12 -9.92 -0.57
N LEU A 149 -2.60 -10.43 -1.69
CA LEU A 149 -2.15 -11.82 -1.78
C LEU A 149 -1.04 -12.10 -0.77
N ALA A 150 -0.05 -11.20 -0.63
CA ALA A 150 1.01 -11.35 0.36
C ALA A 150 0.46 -11.42 1.81
N MET A 151 -0.58 -10.66 2.14
CA MET A 151 -1.24 -10.75 3.46
C MET A 151 -2.03 -12.04 3.63
N LEU A 152 -2.79 -12.45 2.62
CA LEU A 152 -3.61 -13.68 2.65
C LEU A 152 -2.73 -14.93 2.79
N GLU A 153 -1.57 -14.97 2.14
CA GLU A 153 -0.59 -16.06 2.23
C GLU A 153 0.06 -16.17 3.62
N GLN A 154 0.08 -15.08 4.39
CA GLN A 154 0.63 -15.06 5.76
C GLN A 154 -0.43 -15.31 6.85
N LEU A 155 -1.67 -15.55 6.47
CA LEU A 155 -2.71 -15.89 7.44
C LEU A 155 -2.38 -17.20 8.17
N PRO A 156 -2.55 -17.25 9.50
CA PRO A 156 -2.40 -18.49 10.23
C PRO A 156 -3.50 -19.51 9.84
N PRO A 157 -3.28 -20.80 10.05
CA PRO A 157 -4.28 -21.82 9.77
C PRO A 157 -5.63 -21.49 10.41
N GLY A 158 -6.70 -21.54 9.60
CA GLY A 158 -8.08 -21.30 10.06
C GLY A 158 -8.45 -19.82 10.29
N ALA A 159 -7.54 -18.87 10.08
CA ALA A 159 -7.89 -17.46 10.10
C ALA A 159 -8.87 -17.15 8.98
N ARG A 160 -9.99 -16.52 9.33
CA ARG A 160 -11.07 -16.26 8.40
C ARG A 160 -10.86 -14.97 7.63
N ALA A 161 -10.91 -15.03 6.30
CA ALA A 161 -10.75 -13.86 5.46
C ALA A 161 -11.71 -13.85 4.27
N PHE A 162 -12.07 -12.62 3.86
CA PHE A 162 -12.86 -12.34 2.67
C PHE A 162 -12.10 -11.34 1.83
N ALA A 163 -12.00 -11.56 0.53
CA ALA A 163 -11.32 -10.67 -0.37
C ALA A 163 -12.16 -10.42 -1.63
N PHE A 164 -12.32 -9.16 -1.99
CA PHE A 164 -12.99 -8.70 -3.22
C PHE A 164 -12.00 -7.89 -4.02
N LEU A 165 -11.48 -8.47 -5.09
CA LEU A 165 -10.43 -7.87 -5.91
C LEU A 165 -10.95 -7.61 -7.31
N GLU A 166 -10.98 -6.33 -7.70
CA GLU A 166 -11.37 -5.94 -9.05
C GLU A 166 -10.16 -5.94 -9.98
N VAL A 167 -10.31 -6.60 -11.11
CA VAL A 167 -9.33 -6.67 -12.19
C VAL A 167 -10.01 -6.48 -13.55
N GLU A 168 -9.23 -6.35 -14.61
CA GLU A 168 -9.80 -6.10 -15.93
C GLU A 168 -10.70 -7.25 -16.41
N ASP A 169 -10.18 -8.47 -16.41
CA ASP A 169 -10.88 -9.68 -16.85
C ASP A 169 -10.32 -10.94 -16.17
N GLU A 170 -10.80 -12.10 -16.59
CA GLU A 170 -10.45 -13.42 -16.05
C GLU A 170 -8.96 -13.77 -16.24
N ALA A 171 -8.31 -13.22 -17.25
CA ALA A 171 -6.88 -13.46 -17.49
C ALA A 171 -5.97 -12.80 -16.45
N GLU A 172 -6.51 -11.85 -15.67
CA GLU A 172 -5.78 -11.17 -14.59
C GLU A 172 -5.86 -11.90 -13.27
N THR A 173 -6.59 -13.02 -13.17
CA THR A 173 -6.67 -13.79 -11.92
C THR A 173 -5.33 -14.43 -11.57
N GLN A 174 -5.02 -14.50 -10.28
CA GLN A 174 -3.81 -15.13 -9.78
C GLN A 174 -4.15 -16.20 -8.75
N PRO A 175 -3.38 -17.29 -8.69
CA PRO A 175 -3.56 -18.31 -7.67
C PRO A 175 -3.21 -17.75 -6.29
N LEU A 176 -3.89 -18.27 -5.27
CA LEU A 176 -3.62 -17.98 -3.87
C LEU A 176 -3.26 -19.28 -3.15
N ASP A 177 -2.11 -19.30 -2.48
CA ASP A 177 -1.70 -20.36 -1.57
C ASP A 177 -1.76 -19.84 -0.13
N SER A 178 -2.86 -20.09 0.57
CA SER A 178 -3.10 -19.63 1.94
C SER A 178 -3.48 -20.79 2.85
N ARG A 179 -2.99 -20.75 4.08
CA ARG A 179 -3.42 -21.68 5.14
C ARG A 179 -4.67 -21.18 5.88
N GLY A 180 -5.10 -19.95 5.62
CA GLY A 180 -6.34 -19.38 6.15
C GLY A 180 -7.59 -19.94 5.46
N ASP A 181 -8.75 -19.73 6.09
CA ASP A 181 -10.07 -19.95 5.48
C ASP A 181 -10.44 -18.69 4.68
N VAL A 182 -10.08 -18.68 3.40
CA VAL A 182 -10.17 -17.49 2.54
C VAL A 182 -11.26 -17.65 1.49
N ALA A 183 -12.24 -16.75 1.52
CA ALA A 183 -13.19 -16.56 0.44
C ALA A 183 -12.70 -15.41 -0.46
N LEU A 184 -11.99 -15.73 -1.54
CA LEU A 184 -11.51 -14.78 -2.55
C LEU A 184 -12.48 -14.74 -3.73
N GLU A 185 -12.94 -13.55 -4.07
CA GLU A 185 -13.79 -13.26 -5.22
C GLU A 185 -13.11 -12.24 -6.12
N TRP A 186 -12.94 -12.59 -7.39
CA TRP A 186 -12.49 -11.71 -8.44
C TRP A 186 -13.68 -11.03 -9.11
N ILE A 187 -13.60 -9.72 -9.26
CA ILE A 187 -14.62 -8.89 -9.89
C ILE A 187 -14.06 -8.38 -11.21
N TYR A 188 -14.73 -8.69 -12.31
CA TYR A 188 -14.27 -8.33 -13.65
C TYR A 188 -15.01 -7.11 -14.16
N ARG A 189 -14.26 -6.06 -14.53
CA ARG A 189 -14.84 -4.81 -15.03
C ARG A 189 -14.92 -4.76 -16.55
N HIS A 190 -14.24 -5.70 -17.25
CA HIS A 190 -14.18 -5.81 -18.72
C HIS A 190 -13.86 -4.48 -19.41
N GLY A 191 -12.75 -3.84 -18.97
CA GLY A 191 -12.28 -2.59 -19.53
C GLY A 191 -11.32 -1.84 -18.60
N PRO A 192 -10.91 -0.61 -18.94
CA PRO A 192 -9.94 0.13 -18.17
C PRO A 192 -10.47 0.49 -16.78
N ALA A 193 -9.55 0.59 -15.81
CA ALA A 193 -9.86 1.05 -14.47
C ALA A 193 -10.49 2.46 -14.48
N LYS A 194 -11.52 2.65 -13.68
CA LYS A 194 -12.24 3.92 -13.55
C LYS A 194 -12.36 4.32 -12.08
N PRO A 195 -12.38 5.64 -11.79
CA PRO A 195 -12.71 6.10 -10.45
C PRO A 195 -14.11 5.64 -10.02
N SER A 196 -14.30 5.45 -8.73
CA SER A 196 -15.57 5.08 -8.12
C SER A 196 -16.17 3.81 -8.74
N SER A 197 -15.41 2.69 -8.68
CA SER A 197 -15.88 1.40 -9.17
C SER A 197 -17.26 1.04 -8.59
N ALA A 198 -18.29 1.09 -9.43
CA ALA A 198 -19.65 0.76 -9.03
C ALA A 198 -19.78 -0.72 -8.65
N ALA A 199 -19.10 -1.62 -9.37
CA ALA A 199 -19.14 -3.06 -9.11
C ALA A 199 -18.54 -3.39 -7.75
N LEU A 200 -17.35 -2.85 -7.47
CA LEU A 200 -16.66 -3.07 -6.19
C LEU A 200 -17.41 -2.43 -5.02
N ILE A 201 -17.94 -1.21 -5.18
CA ILE A 201 -18.74 -0.53 -4.16
C ILE A 201 -20.03 -1.31 -3.88
N GLN A 202 -20.75 -1.76 -4.91
CA GLN A 202 -22.00 -2.52 -4.76
C GLN A 202 -21.73 -3.88 -4.10
N ARG A 203 -20.73 -4.64 -4.60
CA ARG A 203 -20.39 -5.94 -4.03
C ARG A 203 -20.03 -5.84 -2.54
N PHE A 204 -19.33 -4.77 -2.19
CA PHE A 204 -18.98 -4.48 -0.81
C PHE A 204 -20.21 -4.11 0.04
N ALA A 205 -21.15 -3.33 -0.50
CA ALA A 205 -22.38 -2.97 0.20
C ALA A 205 -23.26 -4.20 0.50
N ASP A 206 -23.30 -5.18 -0.42
CA ASP A 206 -24.07 -6.41 -0.30
C ASP A 206 -23.43 -7.42 0.67
N PHE A 207 -22.16 -7.27 1.00
CA PHE A 207 -21.45 -8.16 1.90
C PHE A 207 -21.92 -7.98 3.34
N LYS A 208 -22.43 -9.05 3.95
CA LYS A 208 -22.82 -9.06 5.37
C LYS A 208 -21.59 -9.24 6.24
N LEU A 209 -21.28 -8.21 7.06
CA LEU A 209 -20.16 -8.31 7.99
C LEU A 209 -20.40 -9.46 8.97
N PRO A 210 -19.42 -10.37 9.15
CA PRO A 210 -19.51 -11.42 10.15
C PRO A 210 -19.57 -10.84 11.57
N GLN A 211 -20.04 -11.65 12.51
CA GLN A 211 -19.92 -11.32 13.94
C GLN A 211 -18.46 -11.36 14.39
N GLY A 212 -18.16 -10.62 15.46
CA GLY A 212 -16.81 -10.56 16.03
C GLY A 212 -16.05 -9.29 15.64
N ARG A 213 -14.78 -9.24 16.05
CA ARG A 213 -13.86 -8.14 15.79
C ARG A 213 -13.22 -8.30 14.41
N GLY A 214 -13.82 -7.68 13.40
CA GLY A 214 -13.25 -7.69 12.06
C GLY A 214 -12.21 -6.59 11.86
N GLN A 215 -11.26 -6.82 10.95
CA GLN A 215 -10.33 -5.83 10.43
C GLN A 215 -10.53 -5.69 8.93
N ALA A 216 -10.72 -4.48 8.45
CA ALA A 216 -10.87 -4.20 7.03
C ALA A 216 -9.64 -3.50 6.44
N TYR A 217 -9.25 -3.90 5.23
CA TYR A 217 -8.18 -3.34 4.43
C TYR A 217 -8.79 -2.92 3.08
N VAL A 218 -8.99 -1.63 2.92
CA VAL A 218 -9.64 -1.02 1.75
C VAL A 218 -8.58 -0.24 0.99
N ILE A 219 -8.13 -0.75 -0.15
CA ILE A 219 -6.92 -0.27 -0.81
C ILE A 219 -7.16 -0.18 -2.33
N GLY A 220 -6.73 0.90 -2.97
CA GLY A 220 -6.87 1.05 -4.43
C GLY A 220 -7.21 2.47 -4.85
N GLU A 221 -8.17 2.65 -5.76
CA GLU A 221 -8.58 3.97 -6.23
C GLU A 221 -9.22 4.80 -5.11
N THR A 222 -8.76 6.04 -4.96
CA THR A 222 -9.08 6.90 -3.80
C THR A 222 -10.58 7.11 -3.56
N SER A 223 -11.39 7.30 -4.61
CA SER A 223 -12.84 7.55 -4.46
C SER A 223 -13.59 6.29 -4.05
N THR A 224 -13.20 5.14 -4.61
CA THR A 224 -13.72 3.81 -4.25
C THR A 224 -13.39 3.48 -2.79
N VAL A 225 -12.14 3.68 -2.39
CA VAL A 225 -11.68 3.49 -1.00
C VAL A 225 -12.48 4.37 -0.03
N ARG A 226 -12.69 5.64 -0.37
CA ARG A 226 -13.48 6.56 0.45
C ARG A 226 -14.92 6.11 0.61
N ALA A 227 -15.58 5.70 -0.47
CA ALA A 227 -16.95 5.20 -0.44
C ALA A 227 -17.09 3.94 0.43
N GLN A 228 -16.18 2.98 0.27
CA GLN A 228 -16.17 1.74 1.06
C GLN A 228 -15.88 2.00 2.54
N ARG A 229 -14.93 2.89 2.86
CA ARG A 229 -14.66 3.28 4.24
C ARG A 229 -15.89 3.91 4.89
N HIS A 230 -16.58 4.83 4.21
CA HIS A 230 -17.83 5.42 4.72
C HIS A 230 -18.92 4.35 4.93
N GLY A 231 -19.03 3.40 4.01
CA GLY A 231 -19.95 2.26 4.15
C GLY A 231 -19.66 1.39 5.38
N LEU A 232 -18.39 1.15 5.72
CA LEU A 232 -18.01 0.41 6.94
C LEU A 232 -18.35 1.18 8.21
N LEU A 233 -18.04 2.47 8.24
CA LEU A 233 -18.35 3.34 9.38
C LEU A 233 -19.87 3.41 9.63
N ALA A 234 -20.67 3.57 8.57
CA ALA A 234 -22.13 3.59 8.65
C ALA A 234 -22.71 2.25 9.15
N ARG A 235 -21.98 1.13 8.97
CA ARG A 235 -22.33 -0.20 9.46
C ARG A 235 -21.77 -0.51 10.86
N GLY A 236 -21.21 0.51 11.54
CA GLY A 236 -20.74 0.44 12.93
C GLY A 236 -19.34 -0.14 13.11
N MET A 237 -18.54 -0.31 12.04
CA MET A 237 -17.15 -0.70 12.21
C MET A 237 -16.34 0.48 12.78
N GLY A 238 -15.56 0.25 13.83
CA GLY A 238 -14.72 1.27 14.43
C GLY A 238 -13.61 1.72 13.48
N LYS A 239 -13.23 3.00 13.53
CA LYS A 239 -12.18 3.59 12.69
C LYS A 239 -10.83 2.90 12.84
N ASP A 240 -10.50 2.46 14.05
CA ASP A 240 -9.29 1.70 14.42
C ASP A 240 -9.20 0.33 13.73
N ARG A 241 -10.32 -0.15 13.22
CA ARG A 241 -10.45 -1.43 12.51
C ARG A 241 -10.55 -1.29 11.00
N ILE A 242 -10.28 -0.11 10.46
CA ILE A 242 -10.34 0.16 9.01
C ILE A 242 -9.00 0.77 8.57
N VAL A 243 -8.23 0.03 7.80
CA VAL A 243 -7.10 0.54 7.04
C VAL A 243 -7.63 0.97 5.67
N ALA A 244 -7.50 2.25 5.34
CA ALA A 244 -7.99 2.81 4.08
C ALA A 244 -6.87 3.59 3.39
N GLU A 245 -6.40 3.10 2.24
CA GLU A 245 -5.25 3.64 1.52
C GLU A 245 -5.59 3.87 0.04
N GLY A 246 -5.62 5.13 -0.38
CA GLY A 246 -5.77 5.48 -1.79
C GLY A 246 -4.42 5.38 -2.51
N TYR A 247 -4.25 4.37 -3.35
CA TYR A 247 -3.00 4.16 -4.09
C TYR A 247 -2.93 5.03 -5.34
N TRP A 248 -4.07 5.32 -5.95
CA TRP A 248 -4.13 6.16 -7.12
C TRP A 248 -5.44 6.95 -7.24
N ARG A 249 -5.43 7.98 -8.05
CA ARG A 249 -6.60 8.72 -8.52
C ARG A 249 -6.29 9.37 -9.87
N PRO A 250 -7.28 9.69 -10.69
CA PRO A 250 -7.07 10.46 -11.92
C PRO A 250 -6.26 11.74 -11.66
N ASP A 251 -5.49 12.15 -12.66
CA ASP A 251 -4.73 13.41 -12.68
C ASP A 251 -3.66 13.57 -11.60
N ARG A 252 -3.33 12.50 -10.85
CA ARG A 252 -2.22 12.49 -9.92
C ARG A 252 -1.19 11.41 -10.24
N GLN A 253 0.06 11.85 -10.39
CA GLN A 253 1.19 10.94 -10.57
C GLN A 253 1.92 10.71 -9.24
N GLY A 254 1.96 9.46 -8.81
CA GLY A 254 2.69 9.02 -7.61
C GLY A 254 2.07 9.46 -6.28
N GLY A 255 2.52 8.83 -5.21
CA GLY A 255 2.07 9.07 -3.84
C GLY A 255 0.81 8.30 -3.48
N HIS A 256 0.60 8.15 -2.17
CA HIS A 256 -0.60 7.53 -1.60
C HIS A 256 -1.46 8.62 -0.94
N ASP A 257 -2.78 8.46 -1.03
CA ASP A 257 -3.73 9.25 -0.26
C ASP A 257 -4.13 8.46 1.00
N HIS A 258 -3.70 8.95 2.15
CA HIS A 258 -4.23 8.43 3.41
C HIS A 258 -5.65 8.98 3.60
N ILE A 259 -6.62 8.10 3.72
CA ILE A 259 -8.03 8.49 3.85
C ILE A 259 -8.37 8.68 5.33
N TRP A 260 -8.39 9.93 5.75
CA TRP A 260 -8.79 10.37 7.09
C TRP A 260 -10.10 11.13 7.03
N ASP A 261 -10.80 11.21 8.15
CA ASP A 261 -11.88 12.19 8.32
C ASP A 261 -11.29 13.58 8.57
N GLU A 262 -12.03 14.64 8.22
CA GLU A 262 -11.61 16.01 8.50
C GLU A 262 -11.35 16.19 10.00
N GLY A 263 -10.14 16.65 10.34
CA GLY A 263 -9.70 16.81 11.74
C GLY A 263 -8.97 15.62 12.37
N GLU A 264 -8.84 14.49 11.68
CA GLU A 264 -8.08 13.34 12.16
C GLU A 264 -6.64 13.38 11.66
N GLY A 265 -5.70 13.19 12.60
CA GLY A 265 -4.31 12.87 12.30
C GLY A 265 -4.11 11.37 12.01
N PRO A 266 -2.91 10.97 11.56
CA PRO A 266 -2.60 9.55 11.42
C PRO A 266 -2.79 8.81 12.75
N PRO A 267 -3.37 7.58 12.74
CA PRO A 267 -3.47 6.77 13.94
C PRO A 267 -2.09 6.59 14.58
N ALA A 268 -2.06 6.54 15.91
CA ALA A 268 -0.82 6.27 16.63
C ALA A 268 -0.20 4.97 16.10
N MET A 269 1.06 5.02 15.72
CA MET A 269 1.78 3.80 15.32
C MET A 269 1.76 2.83 16.51
N PRO A 270 1.43 1.55 16.29
CA PRO A 270 1.64 0.55 17.33
C PRO A 270 3.11 0.59 17.73
N LEU A 271 3.34 0.70 19.06
CA LEU A 271 4.69 0.66 19.62
C LEU A 271 5.39 -0.61 19.13
N ARG A 272 6.64 -0.45 18.66
CA ARG A 272 7.51 -1.58 18.40
C ARG A 272 7.53 -2.47 19.64
N PRO A 273 7.32 -3.78 19.54
CA PRO A 273 7.71 -4.66 20.62
C PRO A 273 9.20 -4.43 20.86
N ALA A 274 9.55 -4.19 22.13
CA ALA A 274 10.94 -4.15 22.55
C ALA A 274 11.56 -5.51 22.19
N GLY A 275 12.59 -5.48 21.34
CA GLY A 275 13.33 -6.64 20.89
C GLY A 275 14.19 -7.25 21.97
#